data_47ed4aa300c3d5997ac22b2188d92fd7
#
_entry.id   47ed4aa300c3d5997ac22b2188d92fd7
#
_cell.length_a   1.000
_cell.length_b   1.000
_cell.length_c   1.000
_cell.angle_alpha   90.00
_cell.angle_beta   90.00
_cell.angle_gamma   90.00
#
_symmetry.space_group_name_H-M   'P 1'
#
loop_
_entity.id
_entity.type
_entity.pdbx_description
1 polymer ?
#
loop_
_entity_poly.entity_id
_entity_poly.type
_entity_poly.pdbx_seq_one_letter_code
_entity_poly.pdbx_strand_id
1 'polypeptide(L)'
;MTNLENIDWAHLPFGYMKTDYNVRCTFKDGKWGEIEVTQDETVNLHMAASCLHYGQEIFEGLKAFRGKDGKIRLFRPEENAKRLQNSARGILMEPLPEDIFLEMCKKVVKLNERFIPPYGSGSSLYLRPVEIGIAPRVGVSPADEYMVIIFVTPVGPYFKEGFHCTKVAVFREYDRAAPCGTGRWKVGGNYAAGMGATARAKAAGYSAALFLDPKEKKYLDECGPANFFIVKGNTYITPKSGSILPSITNMSLQQIARDLGMEVEARPVPLEELAEADEAAECGTAAVTAPISEVVDMDKDVHYIISKDGEVGPKVTALYNRLRAIQMGDYPDEHGWVVFVD
;
A
#
# COMPACT_ATOMS: atom_id res chain seq x y z
N MET A 1 -11.52 -26.05 -7.73
CA MET A 1 -10.77 -24.98 -8.43
C MET A 1 -11.73 -23.88 -8.83
N THR A 2 -11.36 -22.62 -8.63
CA THR A 2 -12.17 -21.47 -9.07
C THR A 2 -12.27 -21.47 -10.59
N ASN A 3 -13.51 -21.41 -11.15
CA ASN A 3 -13.70 -21.30 -12.59
C ASN A 3 -13.43 -19.86 -13.02
N LEU A 4 -12.56 -19.67 -14.02
CA LEU A 4 -12.15 -18.36 -14.53
C LEU A 4 -12.80 -18.00 -15.88
N GLU A 5 -13.61 -18.87 -16.47
CA GLU A 5 -14.17 -18.69 -17.83
C GLU A 5 -15.05 -17.44 -17.98
N ASN A 6 -15.64 -16.96 -16.88
CA ASN A 6 -16.58 -15.84 -16.90
C ASN A 6 -16.14 -14.68 -15.98
N ILE A 7 -14.83 -14.55 -15.68
CA ILE A 7 -14.36 -13.45 -14.85
C ILE A 7 -14.32 -12.16 -15.66
N ASP A 8 -15.08 -11.17 -15.19
CA ASP A 8 -14.96 -9.79 -15.66
C ASP A 8 -13.76 -9.12 -14.97
N TRP A 9 -12.59 -9.25 -15.61
CA TRP A 9 -11.33 -8.74 -15.08
C TRP A 9 -11.34 -7.23 -14.87
N ALA A 10 -12.06 -6.47 -15.69
CA ALA A 10 -12.08 -5.02 -15.64
C ALA A 10 -12.91 -4.48 -14.46
N HIS A 11 -13.83 -5.26 -13.91
CA HIS A 11 -14.75 -4.82 -12.86
C HIS A 11 -14.57 -5.59 -11.53
N LEU A 12 -13.46 -6.29 -11.36
CA LEU A 12 -13.16 -6.95 -10.09
C LEU A 12 -13.15 -5.95 -8.92
N PRO A 13 -13.69 -6.32 -7.76
CA PRO A 13 -13.53 -5.53 -6.54
C PRO A 13 -12.10 -5.64 -5.99
N PHE A 14 -11.71 -4.72 -5.11
CA PHE A 14 -10.54 -4.90 -4.25
C PHE A 14 -10.96 -5.76 -3.04
N GLY A 15 -11.10 -7.07 -3.26
CA GLY A 15 -11.61 -8.02 -2.28
C GLY A 15 -10.92 -9.38 -2.38
N TYR A 16 -11.18 -10.23 -1.41
CA TYR A 16 -10.64 -11.59 -1.40
C TYR A 16 -11.36 -12.45 -2.46
N MET A 17 -10.57 -13.12 -3.28
CA MET A 17 -11.00 -14.20 -4.17
C MET A 17 -10.09 -15.39 -3.92
N LYS A 18 -10.69 -16.57 -3.75
CA LYS A 18 -9.95 -17.81 -3.58
C LYS A 18 -9.11 -18.12 -4.82
N THR A 19 -7.82 -18.34 -4.60
CA THR A 19 -6.86 -18.80 -5.60
C THR A 19 -6.41 -20.23 -5.30
N ASP A 20 -5.51 -20.80 -6.10
CA ASP A 20 -5.18 -22.22 -5.97
C ASP A 20 -4.25 -22.50 -4.79
N TYR A 21 -3.27 -21.62 -4.53
CA TYR A 21 -2.23 -21.85 -3.53
C TYR A 21 -1.87 -20.58 -2.76
N ASN A 22 -1.45 -20.79 -1.53
CA ASN A 22 -0.64 -19.84 -0.77
C ASN A 22 0.68 -20.49 -0.36
N VAL A 23 1.64 -19.66 0.05
CA VAL A 23 2.95 -20.13 0.53
C VAL A 23 3.16 -19.65 1.95
N ARG A 24 3.82 -20.49 2.76
CA ARG A 24 4.09 -20.25 4.18
C ARG A 24 5.56 -20.53 4.49
N CYS A 25 6.11 -19.79 5.45
CA CYS A 25 7.43 -20.04 6.00
C CYS A 25 7.37 -19.77 7.51
N THR A 26 7.85 -20.68 8.31
CA THR A 26 7.76 -20.60 9.78
C THR A 26 9.15 -20.39 10.37
N PHE A 27 9.27 -19.42 11.27
CA PHE A 27 10.44 -19.24 12.14
C PHE A 27 10.23 -20.00 13.43
N LYS A 28 11.14 -20.93 13.73
CA LYS A 28 11.14 -21.73 14.94
C LYS A 28 12.54 -22.20 15.28
N ASP A 29 12.84 -22.36 16.57
CA ASP A 29 14.14 -22.81 17.07
C ASP A 29 15.32 -21.98 16.51
N GLY A 30 15.11 -20.65 16.38
CA GLY A 30 16.12 -19.69 15.96
C GLY A 30 16.41 -19.67 14.45
N LYS A 31 15.56 -20.25 13.60
CA LYS A 31 15.76 -20.26 12.15
C LYS A 31 14.45 -20.27 11.36
N TRP A 32 14.49 -19.69 10.17
CA TRP A 32 13.44 -19.85 9.17
C TRP A 32 13.50 -21.25 8.55
N GLY A 33 12.34 -21.86 8.38
CA GLY A 33 12.17 -23.18 7.77
C GLY A 33 12.06 -23.12 6.24
N GLU A 34 11.64 -24.24 5.64
CA GLU A 34 11.37 -24.36 4.22
C GLU A 34 10.07 -23.63 3.82
N ILE A 35 9.99 -23.24 2.54
CA ILE A 35 8.78 -22.63 1.97
C ILE A 35 7.75 -23.73 1.68
N GLU A 36 6.71 -23.78 2.48
CA GLU A 36 5.57 -24.67 2.32
C GLU A 36 4.58 -24.14 1.30
N VAL A 37 4.05 -25.01 0.44
CA VAL A 37 2.97 -24.70 -0.51
C VAL A 37 1.71 -25.40 -0.05
N THR A 38 0.59 -24.66 0.07
CA THR A 38 -0.68 -25.24 0.51
C THR A 38 -1.88 -24.62 -0.20
N GLN A 39 -2.99 -25.38 -0.22
CA GLN A 39 -4.31 -24.91 -0.69
C GLN A 39 -5.23 -24.54 0.49
N ASP A 40 -4.77 -24.76 1.72
CA ASP A 40 -5.55 -24.43 2.91
C ASP A 40 -5.57 -22.92 3.13
N GLU A 41 -6.76 -22.35 3.21
CA GLU A 41 -7.00 -20.92 3.42
C GLU A 41 -7.04 -20.54 4.89
N THR A 42 -6.97 -21.53 5.79
CA THR A 42 -7.07 -21.33 7.23
C THR A 42 -5.71 -21.46 7.91
N VAL A 43 -5.55 -20.81 9.04
CA VAL A 43 -4.38 -20.93 9.90
C VAL A 43 -4.84 -21.43 11.28
N ASN A 44 -4.28 -22.54 11.72
CA ASN A 44 -4.54 -23.03 13.08
C ASN A 44 -3.58 -22.31 14.04
N LEU A 45 -4.13 -21.45 14.89
CA LEU A 45 -3.39 -20.68 15.89
C LEU A 45 -3.76 -21.12 17.30
N HIS A 46 -2.76 -21.15 18.18
CA HIS A 46 -3.02 -21.27 19.60
C HIS A 46 -3.80 -20.05 20.10
N MET A 47 -4.80 -20.25 21.00
CA MET A 47 -5.63 -19.16 21.51
C MET A 47 -4.86 -18.04 22.21
N ALA A 48 -3.65 -18.29 22.70
CA ALA A 48 -2.76 -17.31 23.31
C ALA A 48 -1.65 -16.81 22.36
N ALA A 49 -1.80 -16.98 21.04
CA ALA A 49 -0.84 -16.43 20.06
C ALA A 49 -0.72 -14.93 20.22
N SER A 50 0.52 -14.39 20.20
CA SER A 50 0.80 -12.97 20.45
C SER A 50 0.13 -12.03 19.44
N CYS A 51 -0.08 -12.47 18.20
CA CYS A 51 -0.79 -11.69 17.19
C CYS A 51 -2.26 -11.44 17.57
N LEU A 52 -2.93 -12.36 18.26
CA LEU A 52 -4.33 -12.24 18.66
C LEU A 52 -4.55 -11.28 19.83
N HIS A 53 -3.56 -11.14 20.72
CA HIS A 53 -3.70 -10.36 21.95
C HIS A 53 -2.99 -9.02 21.90
N TYR A 54 -1.83 -8.96 21.26
CA TYR A 54 -0.94 -7.79 21.28
C TYR A 54 -0.70 -7.19 19.90
N GLY A 55 -1.41 -7.67 18.88
CA GLY A 55 -1.25 -7.18 17.51
C GLY A 55 0.18 -7.33 16.99
N GLN A 56 0.91 -8.37 17.42
CA GLN A 56 2.25 -8.65 16.92
C GLN A 56 2.14 -9.28 15.53
N GLU A 57 1.85 -8.39 14.57
CA GLU A 57 1.67 -8.72 13.16
C GLU A 57 2.11 -7.55 12.28
N ILE A 58 2.66 -7.87 11.13
CA ILE A 58 3.05 -6.93 10.08
C ILE A 58 2.60 -7.47 8.73
N PHE A 59 2.42 -6.58 7.76
CA PHE A 59 2.03 -7.02 6.43
C PHE A 59 2.63 -6.18 5.32
N GLU A 60 2.55 -6.70 4.10
CA GLU A 60 2.95 -6.02 2.90
C GLU A 60 1.87 -6.07 1.82
N GLY A 61 2.05 -5.27 0.79
CA GLY A 61 1.18 -5.28 -0.37
C GLY A 61 1.96 -4.89 -1.62
N LEU A 62 1.99 -5.78 -2.59
CA LEU A 62 2.59 -5.55 -3.89
C LEU A 62 1.74 -6.22 -4.97
N LYS A 63 2.09 -5.99 -6.23
CA LYS A 63 1.30 -6.46 -7.37
C LYS A 63 2.18 -7.16 -8.40
N ALA A 64 1.63 -8.20 -9.01
CA ALA A 64 2.15 -8.81 -10.21
C ALA A 64 1.30 -8.39 -11.42
N PHE A 65 1.99 -8.13 -12.53
CA PHE A 65 1.39 -7.66 -13.77
C PHE A 65 1.80 -8.55 -14.94
N ARG A 66 0.86 -8.82 -15.84
CA ARG A 66 1.16 -9.40 -17.15
C ARG A 66 1.38 -8.26 -18.15
N GLY A 67 2.57 -8.18 -18.69
CA GLY A 67 2.88 -7.17 -19.70
C GLY A 67 2.39 -7.55 -21.10
N LYS A 68 2.51 -6.60 -22.03
CA LYS A 68 2.17 -6.78 -23.44
C LYS A 68 2.96 -7.93 -24.10
N ASP A 69 4.19 -8.16 -23.64
CA ASP A 69 5.09 -9.25 -24.08
C ASP A 69 4.75 -10.62 -23.44
N GLY A 70 3.65 -10.70 -22.67
CA GLY A 70 3.23 -11.89 -21.97
C GLY A 70 3.99 -12.20 -20.68
N LYS A 71 5.13 -11.53 -20.43
CA LYS A 71 5.94 -11.77 -19.23
C LYS A 71 5.26 -11.24 -17.96
N ILE A 72 5.53 -11.94 -16.87
CA ILE A 72 5.01 -11.59 -15.55
C ILE A 72 6.05 -10.78 -14.79
N ARG A 73 5.61 -9.68 -14.18
CA ARG A 73 6.46 -8.71 -13.48
C ARG A 73 5.97 -8.46 -12.06
N LEU A 74 6.91 -8.38 -11.13
CA LEU A 74 6.75 -7.74 -9.82
C LEU A 74 7.39 -6.35 -9.89
N PHE A 75 6.80 -5.38 -9.20
CA PHE A 75 7.32 -4.02 -9.16
C PHE A 75 7.96 -3.73 -7.81
N ARG A 76 9.29 -3.52 -7.78
CA ARG A 76 10.13 -3.21 -6.61
C ARG A 76 9.93 -4.16 -5.40
N PRO A 77 9.87 -5.48 -5.59
CA PRO A 77 9.62 -6.40 -4.48
C PRO A 77 10.72 -6.37 -3.41
N GLU A 78 11.96 -5.99 -3.77
CA GLU A 78 13.07 -5.82 -2.83
C GLU A 78 12.79 -4.72 -1.80
N GLU A 79 12.14 -3.63 -2.21
CA GLU A 79 11.75 -2.57 -1.29
C GLU A 79 10.63 -3.03 -0.33
N ASN A 80 9.73 -3.92 -0.79
CA ASN A 80 8.76 -4.57 0.09
C ASN A 80 9.47 -5.49 1.10
N ALA A 81 10.47 -6.28 0.68
CA ALA A 81 11.25 -7.12 1.58
C ALA A 81 11.94 -6.30 2.68
N LYS A 82 12.66 -5.24 2.30
CA LYS A 82 13.32 -4.32 3.24
C LYS A 82 12.33 -3.67 4.20
N ARG A 83 11.15 -3.26 3.70
CA ARG A 83 10.13 -2.62 4.54
C ARG A 83 9.47 -3.61 5.50
N LEU A 84 9.23 -4.86 5.07
CA LEU A 84 8.79 -5.94 5.94
C LEU A 84 9.78 -6.15 7.09
N GLN A 85 11.08 -6.28 6.77
CA GLN A 85 12.13 -6.41 7.77
C GLN A 85 12.18 -5.22 8.74
N ASN A 86 12.05 -3.98 8.23
CA ASN A 86 12.03 -2.80 9.08
C ASN A 86 10.82 -2.79 10.02
N SER A 87 9.66 -3.23 9.54
CA SER A 87 8.45 -3.37 10.36
C SER A 87 8.62 -4.47 11.40
N ALA A 88 9.22 -5.62 11.05
CA ALA A 88 9.52 -6.70 11.97
C ALA A 88 10.43 -6.23 13.12
N ARG A 89 11.56 -5.60 12.79
CA ARG A 89 12.47 -5.03 13.81
C ARG A 89 11.78 -3.99 14.69
N GLY A 90 10.85 -3.22 14.12
CA GLY A 90 10.12 -2.17 14.82
C GLY A 90 9.22 -2.65 15.95
N ILE A 91 8.69 -3.88 15.86
CA ILE A 91 7.85 -4.51 16.88
C ILE A 91 8.46 -5.81 17.42
N LEU A 92 9.78 -5.93 17.31
CA LEU A 92 10.57 -7.05 17.86
C LEU A 92 10.14 -8.42 17.34
N MET A 93 9.84 -8.53 16.06
CA MET A 93 9.67 -9.79 15.35
C MET A 93 10.97 -10.17 14.64
N GLU A 94 11.14 -11.46 14.32
CA GLU A 94 12.31 -11.94 13.58
C GLU A 94 12.19 -11.60 12.09
N PRO A 95 13.09 -10.80 11.50
CA PRO A 95 12.96 -10.39 10.12
C PRO A 95 13.11 -11.57 9.15
N LEU A 96 12.17 -11.73 8.23
CA LEU A 96 12.32 -12.69 7.12
C LEU A 96 13.47 -12.24 6.20
N PRO A 97 14.43 -13.11 5.83
CA PRO A 97 15.46 -12.81 4.85
C PRO A 97 14.91 -12.35 3.49
N GLU A 98 15.56 -11.37 2.86
CA GLU A 98 15.08 -10.78 1.59
C GLU A 98 14.99 -11.79 0.46
N ASP A 99 15.95 -12.70 0.36
CA ASP A 99 15.98 -13.77 -0.63
C ASP A 99 14.81 -14.75 -0.46
N ILE A 100 14.49 -15.15 0.77
CA ILE A 100 13.32 -15.99 1.07
C ILE A 100 12.02 -15.25 0.70
N PHE A 101 11.92 -13.95 1.05
CA PHE A 101 10.74 -13.14 0.68
C PHE A 101 10.52 -13.10 -0.82
N LEU A 102 11.59 -12.84 -1.59
CA LEU A 102 11.53 -12.77 -3.05
C LEU A 102 11.18 -14.14 -3.67
N GLU A 103 11.76 -15.22 -3.16
CA GLU A 103 11.42 -16.57 -3.58
C GLU A 103 9.95 -16.90 -3.31
N MET A 104 9.44 -16.60 -2.12
CA MET A 104 8.03 -16.79 -1.77
C MET A 104 7.11 -16.00 -2.71
N CYS A 105 7.44 -14.73 -3.02
CA CYS A 105 6.67 -13.90 -3.94
C CYS A 105 6.63 -14.49 -5.35
N LYS A 106 7.77 -14.88 -5.91
CA LYS A 106 7.84 -15.50 -7.24
C LYS A 106 7.08 -16.83 -7.27
N LYS A 107 7.28 -17.68 -6.26
CA LYS A 107 6.66 -19.00 -6.15
C LYS A 107 5.13 -18.91 -6.10
N VAL A 108 4.57 -18.04 -5.25
CA VAL A 108 3.10 -17.89 -5.15
C VAL A 108 2.50 -17.34 -6.42
N VAL A 109 3.17 -16.42 -7.12
CA VAL A 109 2.73 -15.87 -8.41
C VAL A 109 2.72 -16.96 -9.48
N LYS A 110 3.80 -17.73 -9.60
CA LYS A 110 3.93 -18.82 -10.59
C LYS A 110 2.86 -19.90 -10.36
N LEU A 111 2.63 -20.31 -9.12
CA LEU A 111 1.62 -21.30 -8.77
C LEU A 111 0.18 -20.85 -9.05
N ASN A 112 -0.05 -19.53 -9.12
CA ASN A 112 -1.35 -18.91 -9.38
C ASN A 112 -1.39 -18.14 -10.70
N GLU A 113 -0.54 -18.48 -11.67
CA GLU A 113 -0.38 -17.73 -12.92
C GLU A 113 -1.69 -17.52 -13.67
N ARG A 114 -2.60 -18.49 -13.62
CA ARG A 114 -3.92 -18.41 -14.30
C ARG A 114 -4.81 -17.29 -13.73
N PHE A 115 -4.53 -16.80 -12.52
CA PHE A 115 -5.26 -15.70 -11.87
C PHE A 115 -4.66 -14.32 -12.17
N ILE A 116 -3.57 -14.24 -12.94
CA ILE A 116 -3.00 -12.95 -13.33
C ILE A 116 -3.85 -12.37 -14.45
N PRO A 117 -4.50 -11.21 -14.23
CA PRO A 117 -5.34 -10.59 -15.24
C PRO A 117 -4.60 -10.37 -16.56
N PRO A 118 -5.30 -10.44 -17.70
CA PRO A 118 -4.69 -10.20 -19.00
C PRO A 118 -4.22 -8.75 -19.14
N TYR A 119 -3.19 -8.54 -19.96
CA TYR A 119 -2.75 -7.21 -20.34
C TYR A 119 -3.91 -6.39 -20.94
N GLY A 120 -3.98 -5.10 -20.59
CA GLY A 120 -5.04 -4.21 -21.09
C GLY A 120 -6.32 -4.19 -20.24
N SER A 121 -6.51 -5.14 -19.31
CA SER A 121 -7.70 -5.13 -18.42
C SER A 121 -7.66 -4.04 -17.35
N GLY A 122 -6.53 -3.37 -17.13
CA GLY A 122 -6.32 -2.43 -16.01
C GLY A 122 -6.10 -3.09 -14.66
N SER A 123 -6.33 -4.39 -14.56
CA SER A 123 -6.29 -5.21 -13.34
C SER A 123 -4.91 -5.78 -13.06
N SER A 124 -4.74 -6.40 -11.91
CA SER A 124 -3.46 -6.96 -11.45
C SER A 124 -3.69 -8.10 -10.47
N LEU A 125 -2.68 -8.94 -10.27
CA LEU A 125 -2.67 -9.89 -9.17
C LEU A 125 -2.05 -9.23 -7.95
N TYR A 126 -2.81 -9.05 -6.88
CA TYR A 126 -2.36 -8.48 -5.62
C TYR A 126 -1.77 -9.58 -4.72
N LEU A 127 -0.57 -9.36 -4.20
CA LEU A 127 0.08 -10.21 -3.22
C LEU A 127 -0.09 -9.60 -1.83
N ARG A 128 -0.48 -10.42 -0.86
CA ARG A 128 -0.57 -10.05 0.56
C ARG A 128 0.40 -10.91 1.40
N PRO A 129 1.65 -10.47 1.57
CA PRO A 129 2.51 -10.99 2.62
C PRO A 129 1.99 -10.53 4.00
N VAL A 130 1.95 -11.45 4.95
CA VAL A 130 1.66 -11.15 6.35
C VAL A 130 2.58 -12.00 7.23
N GLU A 131 3.16 -11.39 8.25
CA GLU A 131 3.94 -12.08 9.26
C GLU A 131 3.27 -11.92 10.61
N ILE A 132 3.08 -13.03 11.34
CA ILE A 132 2.36 -13.09 12.60
C ILE A 132 3.17 -13.83 13.67
N GLY A 133 3.11 -13.34 14.91
CA GLY A 133 3.62 -14.04 16.09
C GLY A 133 2.65 -15.14 16.50
N ILE A 134 3.08 -16.40 16.43
CA ILE A 134 2.22 -17.58 16.64
C ILE A 134 2.43 -18.27 17.99
N ALA A 135 3.56 -18.02 18.66
CA ALA A 135 3.84 -18.62 19.97
C ALA A 135 2.86 -18.15 21.05
N PRO A 136 2.47 -19.04 21.97
CA PRO A 136 1.58 -18.71 23.07
C PRO A 136 2.27 -17.76 24.07
N ARG A 137 1.62 -16.63 24.36
CA ARG A 137 2.07 -15.64 25.34
C ARG A 137 0.90 -15.08 26.13
N VAL A 138 1.07 -14.92 27.44
CA VAL A 138 0.12 -14.21 28.31
C VAL A 138 0.70 -12.85 28.71
N GLY A 139 2.00 -12.80 29.01
CA GLY A 139 2.70 -11.53 29.26
C GLY A 139 3.05 -10.79 27.96
N VAL A 140 3.13 -9.45 28.02
CA VAL A 140 3.54 -8.64 26.90
C VAL A 140 5.04 -8.83 26.64
N SER A 141 5.35 -9.69 25.67
CA SER A 141 6.72 -9.98 25.23
C SER A 141 6.69 -10.43 23.76
N PRO A 142 7.82 -10.29 23.03
CA PRO A 142 7.93 -10.84 21.69
C PRO A 142 7.68 -12.36 21.68
N ALA A 143 7.08 -12.86 20.61
CA ALA A 143 7.03 -14.28 20.35
C ALA A 143 8.45 -14.83 20.05
N ASP A 144 8.59 -16.14 20.10
CA ASP A 144 9.79 -16.86 19.65
C ASP A 144 9.50 -17.78 18.44
N GLU A 145 8.24 -17.80 18.01
CA GLU A 145 7.83 -18.47 16.78
C GLU A 145 6.99 -17.49 15.94
N TYR A 146 7.27 -17.42 14.64
CA TYR A 146 6.58 -16.56 13.68
C TYR A 146 6.20 -17.35 12.43
N MET A 147 5.17 -16.90 11.73
CA MET A 147 4.80 -17.45 10.44
C MET A 147 4.61 -16.33 9.42
N VAL A 148 5.29 -16.42 8.29
CA VAL A 148 5.01 -15.61 7.12
C VAL A 148 4.09 -16.37 6.19
N ILE A 149 3.03 -15.72 5.74
CA ILE A 149 2.07 -16.24 4.76
C ILE A 149 2.03 -15.27 3.59
N ILE A 150 2.10 -15.77 2.37
CA ILE A 150 1.83 -14.96 1.18
C ILE A 150 0.70 -15.63 0.40
N PHE A 151 -0.41 -14.93 0.27
CA PHE A 151 -1.49 -15.29 -0.63
C PHE A 151 -1.71 -14.23 -1.70
N VAL A 152 -2.42 -14.59 -2.76
CA VAL A 152 -2.70 -13.70 -3.88
C VAL A 152 -4.20 -13.61 -4.14
N THR A 153 -4.63 -12.49 -4.71
CA THR A 153 -6.00 -12.29 -5.18
C THR A 153 -5.99 -11.37 -6.40
N PRO A 154 -6.72 -11.68 -7.47
CA PRO A 154 -6.88 -10.74 -8.57
C PRO A 154 -7.73 -9.55 -8.11
N VAL A 155 -7.32 -8.35 -8.51
CA VAL A 155 -8.01 -7.10 -8.18
C VAL A 155 -8.18 -6.26 -9.43
N GLY A 156 -9.32 -5.59 -9.53
CA GLY A 156 -9.64 -4.68 -10.62
C GLY A 156 -8.89 -3.35 -10.56
N PRO A 157 -9.09 -2.49 -11.56
CA PRO A 157 -8.60 -1.12 -11.51
C PRO A 157 -9.22 -0.39 -10.31
N TYR A 158 -8.46 0.52 -9.71
CA TYR A 158 -8.95 1.30 -8.57
C TYR A 158 -10.13 2.20 -8.97
N PHE A 159 -10.02 2.85 -10.12
CA PHE A 159 -11.06 3.66 -10.70
C PHE A 159 -11.88 2.84 -11.71
N LYS A 160 -13.11 2.49 -11.36
CA LYS A 160 -14.01 1.74 -12.24
C LYS A 160 -14.60 2.60 -13.36
N GLU A 161 -14.77 3.89 -13.09
CA GLU A 161 -15.36 4.88 -13.99
C GLU A 161 -14.31 5.75 -14.72
N GLY A 162 -13.04 5.30 -14.73
CA GLY A 162 -11.92 6.05 -15.28
C GLY A 162 -11.20 6.92 -14.25
N PHE A 163 -10.05 7.47 -14.64
CA PHE A 163 -9.19 8.27 -13.79
C PHE A 163 -9.82 9.65 -13.53
N HIS A 164 -10.29 9.90 -12.31
CA HIS A 164 -11.01 11.10 -11.92
C HIS A 164 -10.60 11.58 -10.52
N CYS A 165 -10.91 12.83 -10.19
CA CYS A 165 -10.66 13.40 -8.88
C CYS A 165 -11.63 12.87 -7.82
N THR A 166 -11.12 12.69 -6.62
CA THR A 166 -11.88 12.38 -5.41
C THR A 166 -11.88 13.57 -4.44
N LYS A 167 -12.64 13.47 -3.34
CA LYS A 167 -12.63 14.45 -2.25
C LYS A 167 -12.28 13.74 -0.96
N VAL A 168 -11.49 14.38 -0.10
CA VAL A 168 -11.07 13.85 1.19
C VAL A 168 -11.40 14.79 2.34
N ALA A 169 -11.58 14.22 3.53
CA ALA A 169 -11.94 14.98 4.73
C ALA A 169 -10.88 14.86 5.82
N VAL A 170 -10.62 15.94 6.53
CA VAL A 170 -9.80 15.98 7.74
C VAL A 170 -10.71 15.99 8.96
N PHE A 171 -10.41 15.11 9.92
CA PHE A 171 -11.05 15.08 11.25
C PHE A 171 -9.96 15.20 12.32
N ARG A 172 -9.94 16.30 13.04
CA ARG A 172 -8.84 16.63 13.97
C ARG A 172 -8.83 15.79 15.25
N GLU A 173 -9.95 15.16 15.57
CA GLU A 173 -10.10 14.28 16.74
C GLU A 173 -9.44 12.88 16.54
N TYR A 174 -9.08 12.52 15.30
CA TYR A 174 -8.44 11.25 15.01
C TYR A 174 -6.94 11.41 14.75
N ASP A 175 -6.17 10.46 15.27
CA ASP A 175 -4.78 10.22 14.89
C ASP A 175 -4.69 8.93 14.08
N ARG A 176 -3.85 8.91 13.04
CA ARG A 176 -3.54 7.67 12.34
C ARG A 176 -2.57 6.81 13.14
N ALA A 177 -1.51 7.42 13.62
CA ALA A 177 -0.45 6.77 14.38
C ALA A 177 0.42 7.80 15.11
N ALA A 178 1.07 7.39 16.19
CA ALA A 178 2.02 8.23 16.91
C ALA A 178 3.39 8.26 16.22
N PRO A 179 4.09 9.41 16.18
CA PRO A 179 5.41 9.55 15.54
C PRO A 179 6.53 8.77 16.26
N CYS A 180 6.43 8.58 17.57
CA CYS A 180 7.31 7.74 18.37
C CYS A 180 6.72 6.35 18.67
N GLY A 181 5.62 6.00 18.03
CA GLY A 181 4.96 4.69 18.11
C GLY A 181 5.24 3.86 16.85
N THR A 182 4.17 3.30 16.28
CA THR A 182 4.25 2.36 15.16
C THR A 182 4.03 2.99 13.78
N GLY A 183 3.90 4.31 13.67
CA GLY A 183 3.48 5.01 12.45
C GLY A 183 4.31 4.71 11.20
N ARG A 184 5.63 4.57 11.36
CA ARG A 184 6.57 4.28 10.27
C ARG A 184 6.61 2.81 9.85
N TRP A 185 5.96 1.92 10.60
CA TRP A 185 5.95 0.48 10.34
C TRP A 185 4.59 0.03 9.82
N LYS A 186 4.60 -1.02 9.01
CA LYS A 186 3.38 -1.52 8.38
C LYS A 186 2.70 -2.57 9.25
N VAL A 187 2.15 -2.13 10.37
CA VAL A 187 1.46 -2.94 11.38
C VAL A 187 -0.06 -2.75 11.27
N GLY A 188 -0.85 -3.80 11.48
CA GLY A 188 -2.31 -3.75 11.38
C GLY A 188 -2.98 -2.77 12.33
N GLY A 189 -2.39 -2.57 13.52
CA GLY A 189 -2.89 -1.62 14.51
C GLY A 189 -3.03 -0.19 13.99
N ASN A 190 -2.11 0.29 13.13
CA ASN A 190 -2.22 1.61 12.51
C ASN A 190 -3.46 1.72 11.61
N TYR A 191 -3.83 0.63 10.93
CA TYR A 191 -5.01 0.59 10.06
C TYR A 191 -6.29 0.49 10.85
N ALA A 192 -6.29 -0.31 11.92
CA ALA A 192 -7.42 -0.41 12.83
C ALA A 192 -7.76 0.97 13.47
N ALA A 193 -6.75 1.72 13.91
CA ALA A 193 -6.92 3.05 14.47
C ALA A 193 -7.59 4.04 13.49
N GLY A 194 -7.30 3.93 12.18
CA GLY A 194 -7.86 4.79 11.15
C GLY A 194 -9.27 4.43 10.66
N MET A 195 -9.83 3.28 11.09
CA MET A 195 -11.14 2.81 10.59
C MET A 195 -12.29 3.77 10.94
N GLY A 196 -12.28 4.35 12.15
CA GLY A 196 -13.30 5.29 12.60
C GLY A 196 -13.37 6.54 11.72
N ALA A 197 -12.21 7.17 11.48
CA ALA A 197 -12.10 8.33 10.60
C ALA A 197 -12.54 8.01 9.17
N THR A 198 -12.10 6.85 8.64
CA THR A 198 -12.47 6.41 7.29
C THR A 198 -13.97 6.16 7.15
N ALA A 199 -14.60 5.53 8.14
CA ALA A 199 -16.05 5.30 8.13
C ALA A 199 -16.83 6.62 8.18
N ARG A 200 -16.37 7.57 8.99
CA ARG A 200 -16.98 8.91 9.10
C ARG A 200 -16.83 9.71 7.79
N ALA A 201 -15.65 9.67 7.15
CA ALA A 201 -15.43 10.31 5.87
C ALA A 201 -16.39 9.76 4.81
N LYS A 202 -16.50 8.44 4.70
CA LYS A 202 -17.41 7.78 3.75
C LYS A 202 -18.88 8.12 4.02
N ALA A 203 -19.31 8.15 5.28
CA ALA A 203 -20.68 8.53 5.65
C ALA A 203 -20.99 9.99 5.30
N ALA A 204 -19.98 10.87 5.27
CA ALA A 204 -20.09 12.27 4.85
C ALA A 204 -19.88 12.47 3.33
N GLY A 205 -19.70 11.38 2.53
CA GLY A 205 -19.56 11.46 1.07
C GLY A 205 -18.14 11.68 0.55
N TYR A 206 -17.13 11.54 1.41
CA TYR A 206 -15.71 11.64 1.03
C TYR A 206 -15.09 10.26 0.77
N SER A 207 -14.08 10.20 -0.11
CA SER A 207 -13.40 8.95 -0.46
C SER A 207 -12.51 8.40 0.66
N ALA A 208 -11.84 9.31 1.40
CA ALA A 208 -10.90 8.96 2.46
C ALA A 208 -10.84 10.04 3.55
N ALA A 209 -10.26 9.67 4.69
CA ALA A 209 -9.80 10.61 5.70
C ALA A 209 -8.32 10.94 5.47
N LEU A 210 -7.98 12.23 5.43
CA LEU A 210 -6.62 12.76 5.45
C LEU A 210 -6.27 13.11 6.89
N PHE A 211 -5.18 12.56 7.39
CA PHE A 211 -4.73 12.77 8.77
C PHE A 211 -3.73 13.90 8.87
N LEU A 212 -3.74 14.55 10.03
CA LEU A 212 -2.74 15.54 10.42
C LEU A 212 -1.76 14.93 11.42
N ASP A 213 -0.61 15.57 11.57
CA ASP A 213 0.36 15.21 12.60
C ASP A 213 -0.31 15.17 13.98
N PRO A 214 -0.03 14.16 14.82
CA PRO A 214 -0.74 13.98 16.09
C PRO A 214 -0.35 15.00 17.17
N LYS A 215 0.79 15.69 17.00
CA LYS A 215 1.32 16.61 18.02
C LYS A 215 0.70 18.01 17.94
N GLU A 216 0.70 18.60 16.74
CA GLU A 216 0.29 20.00 16.55
C GLU A 216 -1.03 20.12 15.78
N LYS A 217 -1.48 19.04 15.13
CA LYS A 217 -2.67 19.04 14.24
C LYS A 217 -2.60 20.13 13.16
N LYS A 218 -1.39 20.38 12.70
CA LYS A 218 -1.05 21.45 11.76
C LYS A 218 -0.54 20.92 10.42
N TYR A 219 0.29 19.87 10.46
CA TYR A 219 0.94 19.37 9.26
C TYR A 219 0.20 18.17 8.70
N LEU A 220 0.19 18.06 7.38
CA LEU A 220 -0.35 16.91 6.68
C LEU A 220 0.49 15.66 6.96
N ASP A 221 -0.16 14.54 7.18
CA ASP A 221 0.49 13.23 7.26
C ASP A 221 0.13 12.42 6.00
N GLU A 222 -0.82 11.48 6.10
CA GLU A 222 -1.22 10.63 4.98
C GLU A 222 -2.73 10.33 5.02
N CYS A 223 -3.30 9.94 3.90
CA CYS A 223 -4.66 9.41 3.82
C CYS A 223 -4.64 7.96 4.31
N GLY A 224 -5.50 7.57 5.27
CA GLY A 224 -5.65 6.19 5.75
C GLY A 224 -4.58 5.18 5.31
N PRO A 225 -4.78 4.43 4.22
CA PRO A 225 -3.82 3.45 3.71
C PRO A 225 -2.83 3.99 2.65
N ALA A 226 -2.86 5.28 2.32
CA ALA A 226 -2.13 5.89 1.20
C ALA A 226 -1.36 7.14 1.62
N ASN A 227 -0.15 7.34 1.09
CA ASN A 227 0.58 8.59 1.25
C ASN A 227 -0.12 9.74 0.50
N PHE A 228 0.27 10.96 0.81
CA PHE A 228 -0.28 12.18 0.21
C PHE A 228 0.84 13.01 -0.42
N PHE A 229 0.52 13.73 -1.50
CA PHE A 229 1.40 14.73 -2.10
C PHE A 229 0.60 15.83 -2.77
N ILE A 230 1.23 16.98 -2.92
CA ILE A 230 0.74 18.11 -3.73
C ILE A 230 1.75 18.46 -4.81
N VAL A 231 1.28 19.12 -5.84
CA VAL A 231 2.12 19.78 -6.85
C VAL A 231 1.87 21.29 -6.78
N LYS A 232 2.96 22.05 -6.71
CA LYS A 232 2.93 23.52 -6.70
C LYS A 232 3.95 24.03 -7.72
N GLY A 233 3.46 24.72 -8.75
CA GLY A 233 4.30 25.05 -9.89
C GLY A 233 4.94 23.79 -10.50
N ASN A 234 6.24 23.72 -10.54
CA ASN A 234 6.99 22.56 -11.03
C ASN A 234 7.58 21.68 -9.91
N THR A 235 7.02 21.77 -8.70
CA THR A 235 7.54 21.07 -7.52
C THR A 235 6.54 19.99 -7.04
N TYR A 236 7.02 18.77 -6.93
CA TYR A 236 6.35 17.66 -6.23
C TYR A 236 6.67 17.76 -4.73
N ILE A 237 5.68 17.92 -3.88
CA ILE A 237 5.85 18.11 -2.44
C ILE A 237 5.10 17.00 -1.70
N THR A 238 5.80 16.23 -0.87
CA THR A 238 5.18 15.18 -0.06
C THR A 238 5.46 15.40 1.42
N PRO A 239 4.46 15.19 2.30
CA PRO A 239 4.64 15.26 3.73
C PRO A 239 5.72 14.30 4.23
N LYS A 240 6.49 14.74 5.22
CA LYS A 240 7.51 13.93 5.89
C LYS A 240 7.39 14.09 7.40
N SER A 241 7.11 13.00 8.09
CA SER A 241 7.06 12.92 9.56
C SER A 241 7.43 11.52 10.05
N GLY A 242 7.57 11.37 11.37
CA GLY A 242 7.83 10.07 12.01
C GLY A 242 6.61 9.14 12.05
N SER A 243 5.41 9.65 11.77
CA SER A 243 4.16 8.89 11.74
C SER A 243 3.80 8.35 10.36
N ILE A 244 4.43 8.85 9.30
CA ILE A 244 4.13 8.44 7.91
C ILE A 244 4.86 7.15 7.55
N LEU A 245 4.15 6.22 6.92
CA LEU A 245 4.73 5.00 6.36
C LEU A 245 5.58 5.34 5.12
N PRO A 246 6.85 4.88 5.04
CA PRO A 246 7.66 5.00 3.81
C PRO A 246 7.02 4.22 2.66
N SER A 247 6.30 4.92 1.78
CA SER A 247 5.57 4.32 0.67
C SER A 247 6.48 4.07 -0.53
N ILE A 248 6.52 2.83 -1.02
CA ILE A 248 7.28 2.45 -2.23
C ILE A 248 6.74 3.18 -3.45
N THR A 249 5.41 3.33 -3.55
CA THR A 249 4.78 4.10 -4.62
C THR A 249 5.20 5.57 -4.57
N ASN A 250 5.17 6.21 -3.39
CA ASN A 250 5.59 7.60 -3.25
C ASN A 250 7.09 7.79 -3.60
N MET A 251 7.97 6.89 -3.13
CA MET A 251 9.39 6.92 -3.52
C MET A 251 9.57 6.81 -5.04
N SER A 252 8.77 5.96 -5.70
CA SER A 252 8.81 5.81 -7.16
C SER A 252 8.30 7.06 -7.88
N LEU A 253 7.20 7.66 -7.39
CA LEU A 253 6.65 8.90 -7.95
C LEU A 253 7.61 10.08 -7.78
N GLN A 254 8.31 10.18 -6.65
CA GLN A 254 9.36 11.19 -6.44
C GLN A 254 10.50 11.06 -7.45
N GLN A 255 10.91 9.83 -7.79
CA GLN A 255 11.93 9.60 -8.79
C GLN A 255 11.40 9.95 -10.19
N ILE A 256 10.20 9.49 -10.53
CA ILE A 256 9.55 9.83 -11.81
C ILE A 256 9.35 11.34 -11.96
N ALA A 257 9.03 12.04 -10.87
CA ALA A 257 8.92 13.50 -10.90
C ALA A 257 10.26 14.16 -11.32
N ARG A 258 11.41 13.68 -10.76
CA ARG A 258 12.74 14.14 -11.19
C ARG A 258 13.02 13.81 -12.65
N ASP A 259 12.67 12.61 -13.11
CA ASP A 259 12.84 12.18 -14.50
C ASP A 259 12.01 13.04 -15.48
N LEU A 260 10.89 13.60 -15.00
CA LEU A 260 10.04 14.54 -15.72
C LEU A 260 10.49 16.01 -15.58
N GLY A 261 11.64 16.27 -14.94
CA GLY A 261 12.18 17.62 -14.75
C GLY A 261 11.49 18.42 -13.66
N MET A 262 10.80 17.79 -12.72
CA MET A 262 10.21 18.44 -11.56
C MET A 262 11.20 18.51 -10.39
N GLU A 263 11.10 19.55 -9.59
CA GLU A 263 11.72 19.59 -8.26
C GLU A 263 10.95 18.66 -7.31
N VAL A 264 11.65 18.13 -6.29
CA VAL A 264 11.03 17.21 -5.31
C VAL A 264 11.40 17.63 -3.90
N GLU A 265 10.39 17.91 -3.08
CA GLU A 265 10.52 18.23 -1.68
C GLU A 265 9.82 17.18 -0.80
N ALA A 266 10.52 16.72 0.23
CA ALA A 266 9.95 15.88 1.29
C ALA A 266 10.16 16.60 2.62
N ARG A 267 9.11 17.23 3.14
CA ARG A 267 9.15 18.11 4.32
C ARG A 267 7.82 18.13 5.07
N PRO A 268 7.73 18.69 6.28
CA PRO A 268 6.45 19.03 6.87
C PRO A 268 5.68 19.99 5.97
N VAL A 269 4.41 19.70 5.70
CA VAL A 269 3.52 20.50 4.85
C VAL A 269 2.35 20.98 5.70
N PRO A 270 2.24 22.30 5.99
CA PRO A 270 1.08 22.82 6.71
C PRO A 270 -0.24 22.57 5.96
N LEU A 271 -1.33 22.27 6.67
CA LEU A 271 -2.65 22.08 6.05
C LEU A 271 -3.06 23.28 5.18
N GLU A 272 -2.74 24.49 5.64
CA GLU A 272 -3.07 25.74 4.96
C GLU A 272 -2.37 25.89 3.61
N GLU A 273 -1.23 25.20 3.38
CA GLU A 273 -0.50 25.22 2.11
C GLU A 273 -1.31 24.60 0.97
N LEU A 274 -2.36 23.83 1.27
CA LEU A 274 -3.30 23.33 0.26
C LEU A 274 -3.98 24.45 -0.56
N ALA A 275 -4.12 25.64 0.01
CA ALA A 275 -4.68 26.81 -0.70
C ALA A 275 -3.80 27.27 -1.88
N GLU A 276 -2.53 26.87 -1.91
CA GLU A 276 -1.56 27.22 -2.95
C GLU A 276 -1.22 26.03 -3.87
N ALA A 277 -1.84 24.88 -3.65
CA ALA A 277 -1.59 23.69 -4.45
C ALA A 277 -2.31 23.76 -5.80
N ASP A 278 -1.59 23.48 -6.87
CA ASP A 278 -2.15 23.36 -8.22
C ASP A 278 -2.81 21.99 -8.44
N GLU A 279 -2.21 20.94 -7.87
CA GLU A 279 -2.71 19.56 -7.95
C GLU A 279 -2.45 18.84 -6.62
N ALA A 280 -3.28 17.85 -6.28
CA ALA A 280 -3.06 16.99 -5.13
C ALA A 280 -3.49 15.55 -5.44
N ALA A 281 -2.85 14.60 -4.78
CA ALA A 281 -3.27 13.20 -4.85
C ALA A 281 -2.82 12.40 -3.62
N GLU A 282 -3.55 11.34 -3.33
CA GLU A 282 -3.04 10.24 -2.53
C GLU A 282 -2.34 9.20 -3.42
N CYS A 283 -1.40 8.42 -2.86
CA CYS A 283 -0.66 7.42 -3.62
C CYS A 283 -0.37 6.16 -2.80
N GLY A 284 -0.45 5.01 -3.47
CA GLY A 284 -0.21 3.71 -2.85
C GLY A 284 -0.34 2.55 -3.84
N THR A 285 -0.03 1.34 -3.39
CA THR A 285 -0.06 0.14 -4.24
C THR A 285 -1.43 -0.13 -4.87
N ALA A 286 -2.52 0.19 -4.17
CA ALA A 286 -3.88 -0.07 -4.68
C ALA A 286 -4.21 0.81 -5.89
N ALA A 287 -4.08 2.14 -5.75
CA ALA A 287 -4.52 3.13 -6.72
C ALA A 287 -3.43 3.61 -7.68
N VAL A 288 -2.15 3.45 -7.31
CA VAL A 288 -1.00 4.17 -7.85
C VAL A 288 -1.05 5.64 -7.42
N THR A 289 -1.94 6.44 -8.03
CA THR A 289 -2.35 7.75 -7.51
C THR A 289 -3.87 7.88 -7.57
N ALA A 290 -4.47 8.53 -6.58
CA ALA A 290 -5.86 8.97 -6.62
C ALA A 290 -5.90 10.50 -6.51
N PRO A 291 -6.21 11.20 -7.60
CA PRO A 291 -6.26 12.66 -7.63
C PRO A 291 -7.32 13.22 -6.69
N ILE A 292 -7.06 14.39 -6.12
CA ILE A 292 -7.94 15.05 -5.15
C ILE A 292 -8.30 16.44 -5.65
N SER A 293 -9.61 16.71 -5.79
CA SER A 293 -10.12 18.02 -6.16
C SER A 293 -10.40 18.93 -4.96
N GLU A 294 -10.65 18.35 -3.78
CA GLU A 294 -11.04 19.10 -2.59
C GLU A 294 -10.60 18.38 -1.32
N VAL A 295 -10.08 19.15 -0.37
CA VAL A 295 -9.83 18.72 1.01
C VAL A 295 -10.68 19.57 1.93
N VAL A 296 -11.47 18.95 2.83
CA VAL A 296 -12.33 19.66 3.76
C VAL A 296 -11.88 19.42 5.20
N ASP A 297 -11.57 20.47 5.93
CA ASP A 297 -11.38 20.44 7.38
C ASP A 297 -12.77 20.48 8.05
N MET A 298 -13.27 19.32 8.43
CA MET A 298 -14.64 19.13 8.93
C MET A 298 -14.87 19.81 10.29
N ASP A 299 -13.82 20.03 11.08
CA ASP A 299 -13.92 20.64 12.39
C ASP A 299 -13.95 22.17 12.31
N LYS A 300 -13.39 22.74 11.25
CA LYS A 300 -13.32 24.19 11.04
C LYS A 300 -14.22 24.70 9.92
N ASP A 301 -14.87 23.80 9.20
CA ASP A 301 -15.67 24.10 8.00
C ASP A 301 -14.87 24.89 6.95
N VAL A 302 -13.60 24.45 6.71
CA VAL A 302 -12.71 25.08 5.74
C VAL A 302 -12.51 24.17 4.55
N HIS A 303 -12.78 24.68 3.36
CA HIS A 303 -12.69 23.99 2.08
C HIS A 303 -11.45 24.44 1.30
N TYR A 304 -10.54 23.53 1.05
CA TYR A 304 -9.38 23.72 0.18
C TYR A 304 -9.72 23.16 -1.20
N ILE A 305 -10.13 24.04 -2.13
CA ILE A 305 -10.47 23.67 -3.51
C ILE A 305 -9.19 23.67 -4.34
N ILE A 306 -8.76 22.49 -4.79
CA ILE A 306 -7.54 22.28 -5.61
C ILE A 306 -7.91 22.27 -7.09
N SER A 307 -8.96 21.53 -7.50
CA SER A 307 -9.48 21.55 -8.87
C SER A 307 -10.94 22.05 -8.86
N LYS A 308 -11.20 23.19 -9.49
CA LYS A 308 -12.53 23.81 -9.51
C LYS A 308 -13.51 23.12 -10.46
N ASP A 309 -13.01 22.55 -11.52
CA ASP A 309 -13.78 21.81 -12.53
C ASP A 309 -13.83 20.31 -12.26
N GLY A 310 -13.06 19.84 -11.26
CA GLY A 310 -12.96 18.42 -10.93
C GLY A 310 -12.06 17.61 -11.86
N GLU A 311 -11.41 18.28 -12.82
CA GLU A 311 -10.50 17.64 -13.76
C GLU A 311 -9.16 17.27 -13.09
N VAL A 312 -8.56 16.18 -13.58
CA VAL A 312 -7.25 15.74 -13.08
C VAL A 312 -6.14 16.59 -13.69
N GLY A 313 -5.26 17.09 -12.84
CA GLY A 313 -4.15 17.90 -13.27
C GLY A 313 -3.15 17.15 -14.16
N PRO A 314 -2.46 17.88 -15.07
CA PRO A 314 -1.58 17.27 -16.07
C PRO A 314 -0.34 16.59 -15.46
N LYS A 315 0.19 17.07 -14.33
CA LYS A 315 1.37 16.49 -13.67
C LYS A 315 1.04 15.22 -12.95
N VAL A 316 -0.07 15.18 -12.19
CA VAL A 316 -0.58 13.95 -11.56
C VAL A 316 -0.87 12.90 -12.63
N THR A 317 -1.46 13.30 -13.77
CA THR A 317 -1.71 12.42 -14.91
C THR A 317 -0.41 11.87 -15.51
N ALA A 318 0.60 12.70 -15.70
CA ALA A 318 1.90 12.29 -16.24
C ALA A 318 2.62 11.29 -15.30
N LEU A 319 2.62 11.57 -14.00
CA LEU A 319 3.17 10.70 -12.96
C LEU A 319 2.48 9.33 -12.93
N TYR A 320 1.16 9.32 -12.94
CA TYR A 320 0.35 8.10 -12.99
C TYR A 320 0.67 7.27 -14.24
N ASN A 321 0.60 7.88 -15.40
CA ASN A 321 0.81 7.20 -16.68
C ASN A 321 2.23 6.62 -16.79
N ARG A 322 3.26 7.36 -16.37
CA ARG A 322 4.65 6.89 -16.39
C ARG A 322 4.85 5.69 -15.48
N LEU A 323 4.35 5.75 -14.24
CA LEU A 323 4.48 4.62 -13.32
C LEU A 323 3.73 3.38 -13.82
N ARG A 324 2.51 3.55 -14.33
CA ARG A 324 1.74 2.45 -14.91
C ARG A 324 2.43 1.84 -16.12
N ALA A 325 2.98 2.67 -17.00
CA ALA A 325 3.70 2.21 -18.19
C ALA A 325 4.94 1.36 -17.82
N ILE A 326 5.70 1.75 -16.78
CA ILE A 326 6.82 0.94 -16.26
C ILE A 326 6.30 -0.40 -15.71
N GLN A 327 5.26 -0.37 -14.89
CA GLN A 327 4.67 -1.59 -14.29
C GLN A 327 4.16 -2.59 -15.35
N MET A 328 3.59 -2.09 -16.44
CA MET A 328 3.04 -2.93 -17.52
C MET A 328 4.07 -3.29 -18.59
N GLY A 329 5.27 -2.68 -18.55
CA GLY A 329 6.32 -2.87 -19.55
C GLY A 329 6.08 -2.12 -20.86
N ASP A 330 5.26 -1.07 -20.82
CA ASP A 330 5.00 -0.14 -21.93
C ASP A 330 6.02 1.00 -21.99
N TYR A 331 6.81 1.17 -20.93
CA TYR A 331 7.93 2.11 -20.84
C TYR A 331 9.16 1.38 -20.30
N PRO A 332 10.39 1.70 -20.78
CA PRO A 332 11.62 1.11 -20.28
C PRO A 332 11.78 1.28 -18.76
N ASP A 333 12.27 0.24 -18.10
CA ASP A 333 12.65 0.30 -16.70
C ASP A 333 14.09 0.80 -16.56
N GLU A 334 14.27 2.11 -16.51
CA GLU A 334 15.57 2.76 -16.39
C GLU A 334 16.20 2.67 -15.00
N HIS A 335 15.40 2.24 -14.01
CA HIS A 335 15.80 2.20 -12.60
C HIS A 335 15.99 0.78 -12.04
N GLY A 336 15.73 -0.25 -12.83
CA GLY A 336 15.81 -1.66 -12.37
C GLY A 336 14.75 -2.01 -11.34
N TRP A 337 13.54 -1.46 -11.46
CA TRP A 337 12.44 -1.69 -10.52
C TRP A 337 11.63 -2.95 -10.79
N VAL A 338 11.76 -3.50 -11.96
CA VAL A 338 10.97 -4.65 -12.43
C VAL A 338 11.73 -5.95 -12.22
N VAL A 339 11.11 -6.89 -11.53
CA VAL A 339 11.61 -8.24 -11.33
C VAL A 339 10.70 -9.21 -12.08
N PHE A 340 11.27 -9.99 -13.00
CA PHE A 340 10.51 -10.99 -13.74
C PHE A 340 10.27 -12.24 -12.88
N VAL A 341 9.10 -12.84 -13.10
CA VAL A 341 8.74 -14.15 -12.56
C VAL A 341 8.89 -15.15 -13.69
N ASP A 342 9.96 -15.93 -13.62
CA ASP A 342 10.33 -16.96 -14.61
C ASP A 342 9.65 -18.30 -14.32
#